data_f2a7860574a9dcd84e00b7e5c0bd0d4e
#
_entry.id   f2a7860574a9dcd84e00b7e5c0bd0d4e
#
_cell.length_a   1.000
_cell.length_b   1.000
_cell.length_c   1.000
_cell.angle_alpha   90.00
_cell.angle_beta   90.00
_cell.angle_gamma   90.00
#
_symmetry.space_group_name_H-M   'P 1'
#
loop_
_entity.id
_entity.type
_entity.pdbx_description
1 polymer ?
#
loop_
_entity_poly.entity_id
_entity_poly.type
_entity_poly.pdbx_seq_one_letter_code
_entity_poly.pdbx_strand_id
1 'polypeptide(L)'
;AASDVYKRQHLIAALKRNGRASLSELASLLNVTRSTVRVRLDRLVQGGEIAGFTILTRSDVRPDAVRGLMMLEIAGRGAENIMKQLQRMSQVQAVHSTNGTWDLIAEIGTKTLEQFDQVLFTIRRMDGVTRSETNLLLSTRR
;
A
#
# COMPACT_ATOMS: atom_id res chain seq x y z
N ALA A 1 21.24 -13.51 18.76
CA ALA A 1 22.35 -14.07 17.99
C ALA A 1 22.09 -14.00 16.49
N ALA A 2 23.15 -14.03 15.67
CA ALA A 2 23.02 -13.97 14.22
C ALA A 2 22.13 -15.10 13.67
N SER A 3 22.19 -16.30 14.27
CA SER A 3 21.35 -17.43 13.86
C SER A 3 19.86 -17.19 14.11
N ASP A 4 19.49 -16.44 15.15
CA ASP A 4 18.09 -16.13 15.44
C ASP A 4 17.53 -15.09 14.45
N VAL A 5 18.32 -14.10 14.09
CA VAL A 5 17.94 -13.11 13.06
C VAL A 5 17.72 -13.81 11.73
N TYR A 6 18.62 -14.70 11.36
CA TYR A 6 18.53 -15.49 10.13
C TYR A 6 17.26 -16.34 10.10
N LYS A 7 16.97 -17.03 11.19
CA LYS A 7 15.78 -17.89 11.30
C LYS A 7 14.48 -17.09 11.25
N ARG A 8 14.45 -15.90 11.87
CA ARG A 8 13.30 -15.00 11.80
C ARG A 8 13.05 -14.53 10.37
N GLN A 9 14.10 -14.14 9.66
CA GLN A 9 13.99 -13.69 8.27
C GLN A 9 13.49 -14.81 7.35
N HIS A 10 13.91 -16.05 7.58
CA HIS A 10 13.42 -17.21 6.83
C HIS A 10 11.93 -17.45 7.05
N LEU A 11 11.46 -17.34 8.29
CA LEU A 11 10.04 -17.49 8.60
C LEU A 11 9.21 -16.40 7.94
N ILE A 12 9.66 -15.14 8.03
CA ILE A 12 8.99 -14.01 7.37
C ILE A 12 8.97 -14.21 5.86
N ALA A 13 10.06 -14.63 5.25
CA ALA A 13 10.15 -14.88 3.81
C ALA A 13 9.18 -15.97 3.37
N ALA A 14 9.06 -17.05 4.14
CA ALA A 14 8.13 -18.13 3.85
C ALA A 14 6.67 -17.65 3.91
N LEU A 15 6.33 -16.85 4.93
CA LEU A 15 4.98 -16.28 5.09
C LEU A 15 4.66 -15.25 4.00
N LYS A 16 5.64 -14.49 3.53
CA LYS A 16 5.44 -13.58 2.41
C LYS A 16 5.11 -14.30 1.11
N ARG A 17 5.60 -15.51 0.93
CA ARG A 17 5.27 -16.36 -0.23
C ARG A 17 3.89 -17.00 -0.10
N ASN A 18 3.56 -17.43 1.11
CA ASN A 18 2.28 -18.07 1.40
C ASN A 18 1.85 -17.74 2.83
N GLY A 19 1.04 -16.70 2.98
CA GLY A 19 0.52 -16.26 4.27
C GLY A 19 -0.44 -17.25 4.94
N ARG A 20 -0.90 -18.27 4.21
CA ARG A 20 -1.77 -19.33 4.72
C ARG A 20 -1.02 -20.63 5.00
N ALA A 21 0.30 -20.63 4.96
CA ALA A 21 1.08 -21.82 5.28
C ALA A 21 0.76 -22.29 6.70
N SER A 22 0.54 -23.58 6.85
CA SER A 22 0.30 -24.19 8.16
C SER A 22 1.57 -24.25 8.98
N LEU A 23 1.43 -24.42 10.30
CA LEU A 23 2.59 -24.61 11.17
C LEU A 23 3.41 -25.84 10.72
N SER A 24 2.76 -26.90 10.28
CA SER A 24 3.43 -28.12 9.79
C SER A 24 4.24 -27.84 8.52
N GLU A 25 3.66 -27.10 7.57
CA GLU A 25 4.36 -26.73 6.34
C GLU A 25 5.58 -25.85 6.64
N LEU A 26 5.43 -24.86 7.51
CA LEU A 26 6.53 -24.00 7.93
C LEU A 26 7.61 -24.76 8.68
N ALA A 27 7.21 -25.68 9.57
CA ALA A 27 8.14 -26.52 10.31
C ALA A 27 8.99 -27.39 9.38
N SER A 28 8.36 -27.99 8.38
CA SER A 28 9.04 -28.79 7.37
C SER A 28 9.99 -27.94 6.53
N LEU A 29 9.53 -26.78 6.07
CA LEU A 29 10.32 -25.88 5.24
C LEU A 29 11.56 -25.35 5.97
N LEU A 30 11.41 -25.03 7.26
CA LEU A 30 12.47 -24.44 8.08
C LEU A 30 13.30 -25.50 8.84
N ASN A 31 12.92 -26.77 8.71
CA ASN A 31 13.57 -27.89 9.40
C ASN A 31 13.60 -27.72 10.93
N VAL A 32 12.45 -27.37 11.48
CA VAL A 32 12.24 -27.20 12.93
C VAL A 32 10.92 -27.86 13.33
N THR A 33 10.61 -27.88 14.63
CA THR A 33 9.33 -28.41 15.10
C THR A 33 8.20 -27.41 14.96
N ARG A 34 6.95 -27.89 14.93
CA ARG A 34 5.76 -27.03 14.91
C ARG A 34 5.71 -26.08 16.10
N SER A 35 6.06 -26.57 17.29
CA SER A 35 6.08 -25.74 18.49
C SER A 35 7.10 -24.60 18.37
N THR A 36 8.24 -24.85 17.77
CA THR A 36 9.25 -23.82 17.51
C THR A 36 8.72 -22.75 16.57
N VAL A 37 8.04 -23.16 15.49
CA VAL A 37 7.41 -22.21 14.56
C VAL A 37 6.39 -21.34 15.29
N ARG A 38 5.52 -21.97 16.09
CA ARG A 38 4.48 -21.24 16.85
C ARG A 38 5.09 -20.19 17.76
N VAL A 39 6.09 -20.56 18.53
CA VAL A 39 6.75 -19.62 19.46
C VAL A 39 7.40 -18.46 18.71
N ARG A 40 8.09 -18.75 17.61
CA ARG A 40 8.73 -17.70 16.81
C ARG A 40 7.73 -16.79 16.15
N LEU A 41 6.65 -17.35 15.59
CA LEU A 41 5.60 -16.57 14.95
C LEU A 41 4.93 -15.64 15.96
N ASP A 42 4.58 -16.16 17.15
CA ASP A 42 3.98 -15.36 18.20
C ASP A 42 4.88 -14.19 18.62
N ARG A 43 6.19 -14.42 18.72
CA ARG A 43 7.15 -13.36 19.03
C ARG A 43 7.21 -12.30 17.97
N LEU A 44 7.15 -12.68 16.69
CA LEU A 44 7.16 -11.72 15.57
C LEU A 44 5.90 -10.86 15.55
N VAL A 45 4.75 -11.46 15.86
CA VAL A 45 3.47 -10.74 15.93
C VAL A 45 3.42 -9.81 17.14
N GLN A 46 3.74 -10.34 18.33
CA GLN A 46 3.69 -9.55 19.56
C GLN A 46 4.76 -8.46 19.61
N GLY A 47 5.92 -8.72 19.02
CA GLY A 47 7.01 -7.75 18.93
C GLY A 47 6.82 -6.68 17.85
N GLY A 48 5.79 -6.82 17.02
CA GLY A 48 5.46 -5.84 16.00
C GLY A 48 6.26 -5.93 14.70
N GLU A 49 7.18 -6.91 14.57
CA GLU A 49 7.88 -7.14 13.29
C GLU A 49 6.91 -7.57 12.20
N ILE A 50 5.90 -8.37 12.56
CA ILE A 50 4.76 -8.64 11.71
C ILE A 50 3.63 -7.72 12.19
N ALA A 51 3.33 -6.69 11.38
CA ALA A 51 2.29 -5.73 11.71
C ALA A 51 0.88 -6.31 11.56
N GLY A 52 0.72 -7.31 10.71
CA GLY A 52 -0.57 -7.95 10.49
C GLY A 52 -0.52 -8.91 9.32
N PHE A 53 -1.67 -9.52 9.04
CA PHE A 53 -1.87 -10.43 7.92
C PHE A 53 -2.96 -9.85 7.02
N THR A 54 -2.79 -10.00 5.72
CA THR A 54 -3.75 -9.53 4.74
C THR A 54 -3.79 -10.46 3.55
N ILE A 55 -4.72 -10.19 2.64
CA ILE A 55 -4.79 -10.91 1.38
C ILE A 55 -4.46 -9.96 0.23
N LEU A 56 -3.92 -10.51 -0.84
CA LEU A 56 -3.80 -9.83 -2.12
C LEU A 56 -4.94 -10.27 -3.01
N THR A 57 -5.69 -9.31 -3.53
CA THR A 57 -6.75 -9.57 -4.48
C THR A 57 -6.22 -9.40 -5.90
N ARG A 58 -7.04 -9.76 -6.89
CA ARG A 58 -6.66 -9.57 -8.28
C ARG A 58 -6.34 -8.11 -8.62
N SER A 59 -7.07 -7.18 -8.03
CA SER A 59 -6.84 -5.75 -8.24
C SER A 59 -5.51 -5.26 -7.69
N ASP A 60 -4.99 -5.89 -6.62
CA ASP A 60 -3.68 -5.56 -6.06
C ASP A 60 -2.54 -6.10 -6.94
N VAL A 61 -2.74 -7.26 -7.55
CA VAL A 61 -1.71 -7.93 -8.37
C VAL A 61 -1.72 -7.40 -9.80
N ARG A 62 -2.89 -7.04 -10.32
CA ARG A 62 -3.07 -6.46 -11.65
C ARG A 62 -3.45 -4.99 -11.49
N PRO A 63 -2.47 -4.08 -11.55
CA PRO A 63 -2.76 -2.65 -11.42
C PRO A 63 -3.71 -2.20 -12.52
N ASP A 64 -4.47 -1.13 -12.23
CA ASP A 64 -5.35 -0.51 -13.21
C ASP A 64 -4.59 -0.15 -14.49
N ALA A 65 -5.29 -0.23 -15.63
CA ALA A 65 -4.70 0.04 -16.93
C ALA A 65 -4.19 1.47 -17.05
N VAL A 66 -4.87 2.42 -16.39
CA VAL A 66 -4.47 3.83 -16.37
C VAL A 66 -4.16 4.22 -14.93
N ARG A 67 -2.94 4.64 -14.70
CA ARG A 67 -2.46 5.02 -13.36
C ARG A 67 -1.73 6.36 -13.45
N GLY A 68 -1.87 7.15 -12.40
CA GLY A 68 -1.17 8.42 -12.34
C GLY A 68 -1.04 8.95 -10.91
N LEU A 69 -0.21 9.98 -10.81
CA LEU A 69 -0.02 10.74 -9.58
C LEU A 69 -0.56 12.14 -9.82
N MET A 70 -1.46 12.58 -8.93
CA MET A 70 -2.00 13.93 -8.96
C MET A 70 -1.48 14.71 -7.78
N MET A 71 -0.69 15.74 -8.05
CA MET A 71 -0.16 16.63 -7.04
C MET A 71 -1.14 17.78 -6.85
N LEU A 72 -1.40 18.14 -5.60
CA LEU A 72 -2.38 19.16 -5.23
C LEU A 72 -1.78 20.23 -4.34
N GLU A 73 -2.09 21.48 -4.66
CA GLU A 73 -1.85 22.63 -3.79
C GLU A 73 -3.18 23.01 -3.14
N ILE A 74 -3.18 23.10 -1.82
CA ILE A 74 -4.39 23.35 -1.04
C ILE A 74 -4.29 24.71 -0.35
N ALA A 75 -5.28 25.55 -0.52
CA ALA A 75 -5.34 26.86 0.14
C ALA A 75 -5.80 26.69 1.61
N GLY A 76 -5.16 27.45 2.50
CA GLY A 76 -5.57 27.52 3.91
C GLY A 76 -5.35 26.22 4.66
N ARG A 77 -6.34 25.84 5.50
CA ARG A 77 -6.27 24.68 6.40
C ARG A 77 -7.11 23.49 5.92
N GLY A 78 -7.46 23.45 4.63
CA GLY A 78 -8.37 22.46 4.08
C GLY A 78 -7.74 21.11 3.75
N ALA A 79 -6.44 20.91 3.94
CA ALA A 79 -5.74 19.71 3.51
C ALA A 79 -6.32 18.44 4.13
N GLU A 80 -6.61 18.45 5.42
CA GLU A 80 -7.15 17.28 6.12
C GLU A 80 -8.52 16.87 5.57
N ASN A 81 -9.39 17.83 5.29
CA ASN A 81 -10.71 17.57 4.73
C ASN A 81 -10.61 17.03 3.30
N ILE A 82 -9.70 17.59 2.49
CA ILE A 82 -9.43 17.09 1.14
C ILE A 82 -8.91 15.66 1.19
N MET A 83 -7.97 15.35 2.09
CA MET A 83 -7.49 13.97 2.27
C MET A 83 -8.63 13.01 2.54
N LYS A 84 -9.55 13.37 3.43
CA LYS A 84 -10.71 12.53 3.76
C LYS A 84 -11.62 12.32 2.55
N GLN A 85 -11.87 13.36 1.78
CA GLN A 85 -12.69 13.25 0.57
C GLN A 85 -12.02 12.34 -0.46
N LEU A 86 -10.71 12.49 -0.66
CA LEU A 86 -9.94 11.65 -1.59
C LEU A 86 -9.97 10.18 -1.17
N GLN A 87 -9.81 9.90 0.13
CA GLN A 87 -9.83 8.54 0.66
C GLN A 87 -11.16 7.81 0.43
N ARG A 88 -12.25 8.55 0.26
CA ARG A 88 -13.58 7.98 -0.02
C ARG A 88 -13.77 7.60 -1.48
N MET A 89 -12.93 8.09 -2.37
CA MET A 89 -13.01 7.80 -3.80
C MET A 89 -12.36 6.44 -4.08
N SER A 90 -13.10 5.53 -4.69
CA SER A 90 -12.60 4.18 -5.00
C SER A 90 -11.42 4.20 -5.98
N GLN A 91 -11.33 5.20 -6.83
CA GLN A 91 -10.25 5.35 -7.81
C GLN A 91 -8.96 5.88 -7.18
N VAL A 92 -9.04 6.45 -5.99
CA VAL A 92 -7.87 6.94 -5.24
C VAL A 92 -7.34 5.80 -4.38
N GLN A 93 -6.14 5.32 -4.70
CA GLN A 93 -5.53 4.17 -4.03
C GLN A 93 -4.79 4.59 -2.75
N ALA A 94 -4.19 5.77 -2.76
CA ALA A 94 -3.49 6.30 -1.61
C ALA A 94 -3.38 7.82 -1.71
N VAL A 95 -3.29 8.49 -0.57
CA VAL A 95 -3.06 9.93 -0.48
C VAL A 95 -1.90 10.17 0.46
N HIS A 96 -0.95 10.99 0.03
CA HIS A 96 0.23 11.33 0.80
C HIS A 96 0.27 12.83 1.06
N SER A 97 0.57 13.23 2.28
CA SER A 97 0.97 14.61 2.56
C SER A 97 2.47 14.76 2.30
N THR A 98 2.89 15.91 1.84
CA THR A 98 4.30 16.15 1.54
C THR A 98 4.78 17.46 2.17
N ASN A 99 6.10 17.60 2.32
CA ASN A 99 6.72 18.84 2.77
C ASN A 99 7.29 19.67 1.62
N GLY A 100 7.03 19.27 0.37
CA GLY A 100 7.52 19.93 -0.83
C GLY A 100 6.60 21.03 -1.35
N THR A 101 6.73 21.32 -2.64
CA THR A 101 5.91 22.34 -3.33
C THR A 101 4.43 22.01 -3.29
N TRP A 102 4.08 20.73 -3.34
CA TRP A 102 2.71 20.25 -3.34
C TRP A 102 2.31 19.79 -1.94
N ASP A 103 1.09 20.11 -1.54
CA ASP A 103 0.57 19.72 -0.21
C ASP A 103 0.21 18.24 -0.14
N LEU A 104 -0.43 17.73 -1.19
CA LEU A 104 -0.88 16.34 -1.25
C LEU A 104 -0.49 15.71 -2.59
N ILE A 105 -0.27 14.38 -2.54
CA ILE A 105 -0.12 13.55 -3.73
C ILE A 105 -1.15 12.43 -3.64
N ALA A 106 -2.01 12.32 -4.64
CA ALA A 106 -2.99 11.25 -4.76
C ALA A 106 -2.55 10.24 -5.83
N GLU A 107 -2.53 8.96 -5.46
CA GLU A 107 -2.32 7.87 -6.41
C GLU A 107 -3.68 7.46 -6.96
N ILE A 108 -3.86 7.56 -8.28
CA ILE A 108 -5.12 7.32 -8.96
C ILE A 108 -4.97 6.16 -9.94
N GLY A 109 -5.96 5.28 -9.95
CA GLY A 109 -6.03 4.17 -10.90
C GLY A 109 -7.43 4.00 -11.44
N THR A 110 -7.55 3.84 -12.76
CA THR A 110 -8.81 3.62 -13.45
C THR A 110 -8.63 2.61 -14.58
N LYS A 111 -9.74 2.12 -15.11
CA LYS A 111 -9.72 1.18 -16.23
C LYS A 111 -9.50 1.87 -17.57
N THR A 112 -9.99 3.09 -17.71
CA THR A 112 -9.93 3.85 -18.96
C THR A 112 -9.42 5.26 -18.72
N LEU A 113 -8.87 5.88 -19.76
CA LEU A 113 -8.39 7.25 -19.70
C LEU A 113 -9.55 8.23 -19.47
N GLU A 114 -10.72 7.93 -20.01
CA GLU A 114 -11.93 8.74 -19.80
C GLU A 114 -12.32 8.76 -18.32
N GLN A 115 -12.32 7.62 -17.65
CA GLN A 115 -12.58 7.55 -16.22
C GLN A 115 -11.53 8.32 -15.41
N PHE A 116 -10.28 8.24 -15.83
CA PHE A 116 -9.19 8.97 -15.20
C PHE A 116 -9.42 10.49 -15.28
N ASP A 117 -9.80 10.97 -16.45
CA ASP A 117 -10.10 12.39 -16.66
C ASP A 117 -11.27 12.86 -15.78
N GLN A 118 -12.30 12.03 -15.63
CA GLN A 118 -13.43 12.32 -14.74
C GLN A 118 -13.00 12.46 -13.28
N VAL A 119 -12.10 11.61 -12.82
CA VAL A 119 -11.55 11.69 -11.46
C VAL A 119 -10.78 12.99 -11.26
N LEU A 120 -9.95 13.37 -12.21
CA LEU A 120 -9.21 14.63 -12.17
C LEU A 120 -10.16 15.83 -12.10
N PHE A 121 -11.21 15.81 -12.90
CA PHE A 121 -12.22 16.86 -12.92
C PHE A 121 -12.89 17.00 -11.55
N THR A 122 -13.29 15.88 -10.95
CA THR A 122 -13.93 15.87 -9.64
C THR A 122 -13.00 16.45 -8.56
N ILE A 123 -11.73 16.06 -8.56
CA ILE A 123 -10.76 16.52 -7.56
C ILE A 123 -10.48 18.02 -7.74
N ARG A 124 -10.31 18.48 -8.96
CA ARG A 124 -10.03 19.90 -9.23
C ARG A 124 -11.15 20.82 -8.75
N ARG A 125 -12.38 20.31 -8.64
CA ARG A 125 -13.53 21.08 -8.20
C ARG A 125 -13.74 21.08 -6.69
N MET A 126 -12.94 20.36 -5.94
CA MET A 126 -13.01 20.36 -4.48
C MET A 126 -12.60 21.74 -3.95
N ASP A 127 -13.35 22.23 -2.96
CA ASP A 127 -13.04 23.50 -2.32
C ASP A 127 -11.67 23.45 -1.65
N GLY A 128 -10.83 24.42 -1.97
CA GLY A 128 -9.48 24.51 -1.41
C GLY A 128 -8.39 24.04 -2.36
N VAL A 129 -8.72 23.28 -3.39
CA VAL A 129 -7.74 22.88 -4.43
C VAL A 129 -7.52 24.08 -5.34
N THR A 130 -6.31 24.66 -5.28
CA THR A 130 -5.96 25.88 -6.01
C THR A 130 -5.15 25.58 -7.26
N ARG A 131 -4.33 24.54 -7.24
CA ARG A 131 -3.48 24.16 -8.36
C ARG A 131 -3.25 22.65 -8.31
N SER A 132 -3.12 22.05 -9.47
CA SER A 132 -2.82 20.62 -9.58
C SER A 132 -1.90 20.34 -10.76
N GLU A 133 -1.16 19.25 -10.65
CA GLU A 133 -0.38 18.68 -11.72
C GLU A 133 -0.60 17.16 -11.71
N THR A 134 -0.81 16.59 -12.89
CA THR A 134 -1.04 15.16 -13.00
C THR A 134 0.00 14.53 -13.92
N ASN A 135 0.62 13.45 -13.44
CA ASN A 135 1.57 12.66 -14.21
C ASN A 135 1.01 11.26 -14.41
N LEU A 136 0.77 10.88 -15.65
CA LEU A 136 0.43 9.49 -15.97
C LEU A 136 1.68 8.62 -15.84
N LEU A 137 1.53 7.46 -15.23
CA LEU A 137 2.59 6.48 -15.14
C LEU A 137 2.61 5.67 -16.43
N LEU A 138 3.68 5.78 -17.20
CA LEU A 138 3.80 5.14 -18.51
C LEU A 138 4.38 3.74 -18.43
N SER A 139 5.39 3.54 -17.59
CA SER A 139 5.98 2.24 -17.36
C SER A 139 6.56 2.15 -15.97
N THR A 140 6.51 0.96 -15.37
CA THR A 140 7.08 0.70 -14.05
C THR A 140 8.05 -0.47 -14.16
N ARG A 141 9.23 -0.32 -13.60
CA ARG A 141 10.23 -1.38 -13.48
C ARG A 141 10.51 -1.63 -12.00
N ARG A 142 10.61 -2.89 -11.65
CA ARG A 142 10.87 -3.32 -10.26
C ARG A 142 12.14 -4.16 -10.18
#